data_077481ce025cad9ff93ddf44adf8b1ea
#
_entry.id   077481ce025cad9ff93ddf44adf8b1ea
#
_cell.length_a   1.000
_cell.length_b   1.000
_cell.length_c   1.000
_cell.angle_alpha   90.00
_cell.angle_beta   90.00
_cell.angle_gamma   90.00
#
_symmetry.space_group_name_H-M   'P 1'
#
loop_
_entity.id
_entity.type
_entity.pdbx_description
1 polymer ?
#
loop_
_entity_poly.entity_id
_entity_poly.type
_entity_poly.pdbx_seq_one_letter_code
_entity_poly.pdbx_strand_id
1 'polypeptide(L)'
;MLSKSLANGTRTWTSPNGELRQWCPAPHVLVLRFSGPLFDAGFSRIAVTVIHELIAANRGKVDIFHDWEAMELYTTEARTELTELGMQVAARLSSLSVLVGSSLIKMGVTMASIKMGGIRVLATREELDQAVREAVESRGCTYTPLPPER
;
A
#
# COMPACT_ATOMS: atom_id res chain seq x y z
N MET A 1 4.48 -19.63 -7.43
CA MET A 1 4.04 -18.91 -8.64
C MET A 1 2.95 -17.93 -8.29
N LEU A 2 3.05 -16.71 -8.78
CA LEU A 2 2.02 -15.71 -8.58
C LEU A 2 0.88 -15.89 -9.57
N SER A 3 -0.34 -15.91 -9.06
CA SER A 3 -1.54 -15.88 -9.88
C SER A 3 -2.29 -14.57 -9.64
N LYS A 4 -3.01 -14.11 -10.67
CA LYS A 4 -3.71 -12.82 -10.65
C LYS A 4 -5.20 -13.02 -10.93
N SER A 5 -6.03 -12.31 -10.19
CA SER A 5 -7.48 -12.26 -10.47
C SER A 5 -8.00 -10.83 -10.37
N LEU A 6 -9.16 -10.57 -10.98
CA LEU A 6 -9.83 -9.28 -10.93
C LEU A 6 -11.30 -9.53 -10.60
N ALA A 7 -11.76 -8.92 -9.52
CA ALA A 7 -13.16 -9.00 -9.10
C ALA A 7 -13.55 -7.75 -8.32
N ASN A 8 -14.74 -7.20 -8.59
CA ASN A 8 -15.28 -6.02 -7.90
C ASN A 8 -14.34 -4.81 -7.87
N GLY A 9 -13.60 -4.58 -8.97
CA GLY A 9 -12.64 -3.48 -9.05
C GLY A 9 -11.37 -3.70 -8.25
N THR A 10 -11.16 -4.88 -7.72
CA THR A 10 -9.99 -5.25 -6.92
C THR A 10 -9.13 -6.24 -7.69
N ARG A 11 -7.87 -5.88 -7.91
CA ARG A 11 -6.90 -6.86 -8.45
C ARG A 11 -6.25 -7.59 -7.28
N THR A 12 -6.10 -8.91 -7.42
CA THR A 12 -5.54 -9.76 -6.37
C THR A 12 -4.47 -10.66 -6.98
N TRP A 13 -3.32 -10.71 -6.32
CA TRP A 13 -2.22 -11.62 -6.65
C TRP A 13 -1.98 -12.55 -5.49
N THR A 14 -1.88 -13.86 -5.77
CA THR A 14 -1.67 -14.87 -4.74
C THR A 14 -0.48 -15.75 -5.07
N SER A 15 0.21 -16.19 -4.01
CA SER A 15 1.28 -17.17 -4.06
C SER A 15 1.27 -17.96 -2.75
N PRO A 16 2.11 -19.01 -2.60
CA PRO A 16 2.24 -19.67 -1.31
C PRO A 16 2.66 -18.74 -0.16
N ASN A 17 3.29 -17.60 -0.48
CA ASN A 17 3.76 -16.64 0.53
C ASN A 17 2.72 -15.62 0.96
N GLY A 18 1.57 -15.54 0.29
CA GLY A 18 0.52 -14.61 0.71
C GLY A 18 -0.36 -14.11 -0.41
N GLU A 19 -1.07 -13.04 -0.12
CA GLU A 19 -2.00 -12.41 -1.03
C GLU A 19 -1.84 -10.89 -0.99
N LEU A 20 -1.73 -10.27 -2.17
CA LEU A 20 -1.70 -8.82 -2.32
C LEU A 20 -2.95 -8.38 -3.08
N ARG A 21 -3.71 -7.44 -2.50
CA ARG A 21 -4.91 -6.90 -3.12
C ARG A 21 -4.73 -5.41 -3.37
N GLN A 22 -5.18 -4.96 -4.54
CA GLN A 22 -5.10 -3.57 -4.96
C GLN A 22 -6.49 -3.01 -5.19
N TRP A 23 -6.73 -1.83 -4.64
CA TRP A 23 -7.99 -1.13 -4.80
C TRP A 23 -7.75 0.37 -4.90
N CYS A 24 -8.46 1.05 -5.82
CA CYS A 24 -8.39 2.50 -5.97
C CYS A 24 -9.78 3.08 -5.65
N PRO A 25 -10.00 3.56 -4.41
CA PRO A 25 -11.29 4.18 -4.06
C PRO A 25 -11.53 5.53 -4.73
N ALA A 26 -10.49 6.11 -5.32
CA ALA A 26 -10.57 7.31 -6.15
C ALA A 26 -9.40 7.27 -7.15
N PRO A 27 -9.45 8.05 -8.24
CA PRO A 27 -8.38 8.01 -9.25
C PRO A 27 -6.99 8.33 -8.70
N HIS A 28 -6.90 9.11 -7.63
CA HIS A 28 -5.63 9.55 -7.02
C HIS A 28 -5.28 8.79 -5.74
N VAL A 29 -6.05 7.78 -5.36
CA VAL A 29 -5.86 7.03 -4.11
C VAL A 29 -5.68 5.55 -4.40
N LEU A 30 -4.61 4.98 -3.84
CA LEU A 30 -4.31 3.55 -3.96
C LEU A 30 -4.25 2.93 -2.57
N VAL A 31 -4.94 1.80 -2.41
CA VAL A 31 -4.82 0.96 -1.22
C VAL A 31 -4.27 -0.40 -1.64
N LEU A 32 -3.16 -0.79 -1.03
CA LEU A 32 -2.54 -2.10 -1.21
C LEU A 32 -2.61 -2.86 0.10
N ARG A 33 -3.32 -3.98 0.12
CA ARG A 33 -3.45 -4.84 1.31
C ARG A 33 -2.67 -6.12 1.09
N PHE A 34 -1.76 -6.40 2.00
CA PHE A 34 -1.06 -7.69 2.02
C PHE A 34 -1.47 -8.51 3.22
N SER A 35 -1.68 -9.81 3.02
CA SER A 35 -1.89 -10.76 4.09
C SER A 35 -1.08 -12.02 3.80
N GLY A 36 -0.41 -12.55 4.83
CA GLY A 36 0.31 -13.80 4.70
C GLY A 36 1.65 -13.83 5.39
N PRO A 37 2.33 -14.98 5.30
CA PRO A 37 3.57 -15.20 6.03
C PRO A 37 4.77 -14.41 5.53
N LEU A 38 4.81 -14.06 4.23
CA LEU A 38 6.02 -13.43 3.71
C LEU A 38 5.76 -12.50 2.52
N PHE A 39 5.96 -11.22 2.74
CA PHE A 39 5.98 -10.22 1.66
C PHE A 39 7.34 -10.23 1.01
N ASP A 40 7.44 -10.91 -0.13
CA ASP A 40 8.71 -11.13 -0.83
C ASP A 40 8.89 -10.20 -2.04
N ALA A 41 9.99 -10.37 -2.77
CA ALA A 41 10.30 -9.56 -3.94
C ALA A 41 9.28 -9.71 -5.08
N GLY A 42 8.60 -10.84 -5.17
CA GLY A 42 7.52 -11.02 -6.14
C GLY A 42 6.39 -10.03 -5.89
N PHE A 43 6.00 -9.88 -4.64
CA PHE A 43 4.96 -8.92 -4.25
C PHE A 43 5.45 -7.46 -4.31
N SER A 44 6.67 -7.18 -3.90
CA SER A 44 7.18 -5.81 -3.97
C SER A 44 7.27 -5.30 -5.40
N ARG A 45 7.64 -6.15 -6.36
CA ARG A 45 7.66 -5.76 -7.78
C ARG A 45 6.27 -5.41 -8.31
N ILE A 46 5.25 -6.14 -7.86
CA ILE A 46 3.87 -5.82 -8.20
C ILE A 46 3.48 -4.47 -7.62
N ALA A 47 3.80 -4.23 -6.35
CA ALA A 47 3.51 -2.95 -5.71
C ALA A 47 4.20 -1.80 -6.44
N VAL A 48 5.46 -1.96 -6.84
CA VAL A 48 6.20 -0.97 -7.62
C VAL A 48 5.48 -0.67 -8.95
N THR A 49 5.08 -1.71 -9.66
CA THR A 49 4.36 -1.56 -10.94
C THR A 49 3.04 -0.82 -10.76
N VAL A 50 2.26 -1.20 -9.76
CA VAL A 50 0.94 -0.61 -9.49
C VAL A 50 1.08 0.87 -9.09
N ILE A 51 2.09 1.19 -8.29
CA ILE A 51 2.35 2.59 -7.89
C ILE A 51 2.76 3.43 -9.10
N HIS A 52 3.61 2.91 -9.97
CA HIS A 52 3.96 3.63 -11.20
C HIS A 52 2.75 3.82 -12.12
N GLU A 53 1.86 2.83 -12.21
CA GLU A 53 0.62 2.97 -12.97
C GLU A 53 -0.25 4.11 -12.43
N LEU A 54 -0.39 4.18 -11.11
CA LEU A 54 -1.16 5.23 -10.45
C LEU A 54 -0.59 6.61 -10.77
N ILE A 55 0.73 6.76 -10.63
CA ILE A 55 1.41 8.04 -10.88
C ILE A 55 1.27 8.44 -12.36
N ALA A 56 1.42 7.49 -13.27
CA ALA A 56 1.29 7.76 -14.69
C ALA A 56 -0.13 8.18 -15.09
N ALA A 57 -1.14 7.70 -14.37
CA ALA A 57 -2.54 8.02 -14.63
C ALA A 57 -2.98 9.36 -14.03
N ASN A 58 -2.14 10.02 -13.25
CA ASN A 58 -2.47 11.27 -12.57
C ASN A 58 -1.47 12.36 -12.92
N ARG A 59 -1.96 13.60 -13.07
CA ARG A 59 -1.10 14.78 -13.26
C ARG A 59 -0.62 15.35 -11.93
N GLY A 60 -1.45 15.28 -10.91
CA GLY A 60 -1.16 15.79 -9.58
C GLY A 60 -0.58 14.73 -8.65
N LYS A 61 -0.47 15.10 -7.38
CA LYS A 61 0.03 14.19 -6.36
C LYS A 61 -1.01 13.12 -6.04
N VAL A 62 -0.53 11.99 -5.55
CA VAL A 62 -1.34 10.83 -5.21
C VAL A 62 -1.18 10.45 -3.74
N ASP A 63 -2.14 9.69 -3.23
CA ASP A 63 -2.11 9.16 -1.87
C ASP A 63 -1.99 7.64 -1.93
N ILE A 64 -1.02 7.08 -1.21
CA ILE A 64 -0.76 5.65 -1.17
C ILE A 64 -0.92 5.14 0.25
N PHE A 65 -1.68 4.05 0.38
CA PHE A 65 -1.94 3.39 1.66
C PHE A 65 -1.54 1.92 1.56
N HIS A 66 -0.65 1.49 2.47
CA HIS A 66 -0.30 0.09 2.64
C HIS A 66 -1.01 -0.45 3.86
N ASP A 67 -1.83 -1.46 3.67
CA ASP A 67 -2.46 -2.19 4.76
C ASP A 67 -1.65 -3.46 5.01
N TRP A 68 -0.75 -3.39 5.99
CA TRP A 68 0.14 -4.48 6.38
C TRP A 68 -0.22 -5.09 7.73
N GLU A 69 -1.47 -4.88 8.17
CA GLU A 69 -1.91 -5.42 9.47
C GLU A 69 -1.72 -6.93 9.57
N ALA A 70 -2.00 -7.65 8.49
CA ALA A 70 -1.91 -9.12 8.45
C ALA A 70 -0.59 -9.62 7.83
N MET A 71 0.40 -8.77 7.66
CA MET A 71 1.74 -9.17 7.20
C MET A 71 2.54 -9.71 8.36
N GLU A 72 3.06 -10.92 8.24
CA GLU A 72 3.86 -11.54 9.30
C GLU A 72 5.33 -11.16 9.17
N LEU A 73 5.89 -11.26 7.96
CA LEU A 73 7.29 -10.92 7.68
C LEU A 73 7.43 -10.33 6.28
N TYR A 74 8.53 -9.65 6.02
CA TYR A 74 8.95 -9.22 4.69
C TYR A 74 10.42 -9.57 4.48
N THR A 75 10.83 -9.69 3.21
CA THR A 75 12.25 -9.90 2.89
C THR A 75 12.97 -8.56 2.87
N THR A 76 14.29 -8.60 3.10
CA THR A 76 15.13 -7.40 2.99
C THR A 76 15.04 -6.80 1.58
N GLU A 77 15.03 -7.66 0.56
CA GLU A 77 14.92 -7.23 -0.84
C GLU A 77 13.61 -6.46 -1.08
N ALA A 78 12.48 -6.98 -0.59
CA ALA A 78 11.18 -6.31 -0.75
C ALA A 78 11.18 -4.95 -0.04
N ARG A 79 11.71 -4.88 1.17
CA ARG A 79 11.81 -3.62 1.91
C ARG A 79 12.67 -2.61 1.17
N THR A 80 13.81 -3.03 0.65
CA THR A 80 14.73 -2.17 -0.08
C THR A 80 14.07 -1.62 -1.34
N GLU A 81 13.39 -2.46 -2.12
CA GLU A 81 12.69 -2.02 -3.33
C GLU A 81 11.64 -0.95 -3.03
N LEU A 82 10.82 -1.17 -2.00
CA LEU A 82 9.78 -0.20 -1.65
C LEU A 82 10.34 1.10 -1.10
N THR A 83 11.43 1.02 -0.32
CA THR A 83 12.09 2.22 0.21
C THR A 83 12.69 3.05 -0.94
N GLU A 84 13.36 2.41 -1.87
CA GLU A 84 13.92 3.08 -3.05
C GLU A 84 12.84 3.72 -3.91
N LEU A 85 11.74 2.99 -4.15
CA LEU A 85 10.60 3.55 -4.88
C LEU A 85 10.07 4.79 -4.17
N GLY A 86 9.86 4.73 -2.86
CA GLY A 86 9.35 5.86 -2.09
C GLY A 86 10.22 7.10 -2.22
N MET A 87 11.54 6.93 -2.21
CA MET A 87 12.47 8.03 -2.43
C MET A 87 12.36 8.60 -3.85
N GLN A 88 12.20 7.74 -4.85
CA GLN A 88 12.10 8.16 -6.25
C GLN A 88 10.83 8.95 -6.53
N VAL A 89 9.71 8.58 -5.91
CA VAL A 89 8.40 9.17 -6.20
C VAL A 89 7.92 10.16 -5.15
N ALA A 90 8.73 10.47 -4.15
CA ALA A 90 8.34 11.31 -3.01
C ALA A 90 7.70 12.64 -3.43
N ALA A 91 8.21 13.28 -4.48
CA ALA A 91 7.67 14.55 -4.98
C ALA A 91 6.26 14.41 -5.58
N ARG A 92 5.82 13.19 -5.89
CA ARG A 92 4.51 12.90 -6.47
C ARG A 92 3.50 12.41 -5.43
N LEU A 93 3.89 12.35 -4.15
CA LEU A 93 3.03 11.85 -3.08
C LEU A 93 2.46 13.01 -2.25
N SER A 94 1.13 13.03 -2.07
CA SER A 94 0.49 13.86 -1.05
C SER A 94 0.66 13.20 0.31
N SER A 95 0.53 11.88 0.37
CA SER A 95 0.75 11.11 1.59
C SER A 95 1.17 9.69 1.26
N LEU A 96 1.91 9.09 2.18
CA LEU A 96 2.24 7.67 2.19
C LEU A 96 1.97 7.17 3.60
N SER A 97 1.04 6.25 3.73
CA SER A 97 0.60 5.74 5.04
C SER A 97 0.71 4.23 5.08
N VAL A 98 1.07 3.68 6.23
CA VAL A 98 1.20 2.24 6.44
C VAL A 98 0.53 1.83 7.74
N LEU A 99 -0.44 0.92 7.65
CA LEU A 99 -1.03 0.26 8.82
C LEU A 99 -0.18 -0.94 9.17
N VAL A 100 0.30 -1.01 10.41
CA VAL A 100 1.16 -2.08 10.88
C VAL A 100 0.51 -2.85 12.03
N GLY A 101 0.64 -4.18 12.02
CA GLY A 101 0.08 -5.05 13.04
C GLY A 101 1.11 -5.66 13.97
N SER A 102 2.39 -5.59 13.64
CA SER A 102 3.45 -6.17 14.47
C SER A 102 4.55 -5.16 14.77
N SER A 103 5.20 -5.34 15.93
CA SER A 103 6.31 -4.47 16.35
C SER A 103 7.51 -4.59 15.41
N LEU A 104 7.77 -5.78 14.88
CA LEU A 104 8.86 -6.01 13.94
C LEU A 104 8.66 -5.22 12.65
N ILE A 105 7.46 -5.30 12.08
CA ILE A 105 7.11 -4.57 10.86
C ILE A 105 7.14 -3.07 11.14
N LYS A 106 6.61 -2.63 12.27
CA LYS A 106 6.62 -1.21 12.67
C LYS A 106 8.04 -0.65 12.73
N MET A 107 8.98 -1.41 13.28
CA MET A 107 10.37 -0.98 13.36
C MET A 107 10.96 -0.75 11.96
N GLY A 108 10.74 -1.68 11.03
CA GLY A 108 11.22 -1.55 9.66
C GLY A 108 10.62 -0.36 8.94
N VAL A 109 9.32 -0.12 9.11
CA VAL A 109 8.61 1.03 8.52
C VAL A 109 9.16 2.34 9.10
N THR A 110 9.39 2.39 10.40
CA THR A 110 9.95 3.58 11.05
C THR A 110 11.35 3.90 10.51
N MET A 111 12.18 2.89 10.31
CA MET A 111 13.51 3.09 9.72
C MET A 111 13.44 3.57 8.28
N ALA A 112 12.52 3.03 7.49
CA ALA A 112 12.29 3.49 6.12
C ALA A 112 11.81 4.94 6.10
N SER A 113 10.95 5.33 7.04
CA SER A 113 10.45 6.69 7.16
C SER A 113 11.55 7.72 7.34
N ILE A 114 12.60 7.38 8.09
CA ILE A 114 13.75 8.26 8.27
C ILE A 114 14.43 8.53 6.92
N LYS A 115 14.61 7.50 6.10
CA LYS A 115 15.23 7.63 4.77
C LYS A 115 14.37 8.39 3.77
N MET A 116 13.05 8.17 3.80
CA MET A 116 12.14 8.69 2.79
C MET A 116 11.59 10.08 3.09
N GLY A 117 11.83 10.58 4.29
CA GLY A 117 11.38 11.91 4.70
C GLY A 117 9.96 11.96 5.28
N GLY A 118 9.35 10.80 5.55
CA GLY A 118 8.11 10.71 6.28
C GLY A 118 7.13 9.69 5.72
N ILE A 119 6.78 8.75 6.59
CA ILE A 119 5.69 7.80 6.35
C ILE A 119 4.74 7.96 7.54
N ARG A 120 3.44 8.08 7.27
CA ARG A 120 2.45 8.10 8.33
C ARG A 120 2.19 6.66 8.78
N VAL A 121 2.60 6.34 9.99
CA VAL A 121 2.39 5.01 10.57
C VAL A 121 1.05 4.99 11.29
N LEU A 122 0.18 4.06 10.88
CA LEU A 122 -1.16 3.90 11.45
C LEU A 122 -1.16 2.66 12.33
N ALA A 123 -1.89 2.71 13.45
CA ALA A 123 -1.93 1.63 14.42
C ALA A 123 -3.20 0.80 14.36
N THR A 124 -4.30 1.37 13.87
CA THR A 124 -5.61 0.71 13.86
C THR A 124 -6.25 0.77 12.49
N ARG A 125 -7.16 -0.18 12.25
CA ARG A 125 -7.95 -0.21 11.01
C ARG A 125 -8.83 1.05 10.89
N GLU A 126 -9.35 1.55 11.99
CA GLU A 126 -10.16 2.75 12.01
C GLU A 126 -9.37 3.97 11.56
N GLU A 127 -8.10 4.07 11.97
CA GLU A 127 -7.22 5.14 11.51
C GLU A 127 -6.98 5.05 9.99
N LEU A 128 -6.77 3.83 9.48
CA LEU A 128 -6.61 3.61 8.05
C LEU A 128 -7.87 4.03 7.28
N ASP A 129 -9.04 3.55 7.71
CA ASP A 129 -10.29 3.85 7.05
C ASP A 129 -10.56 5.36 7.02
N GLN A 130 -10.27 6.05 8.13
CA GLN A 130 -10.44 7.50 8.22
C GLN A 130 -9.47 8.23 7.30
N ALA A 131 -8.21 7.80 7.25
CA ALA A 131 -7.21 8.44 6.39
C ALA A 131 -7.54 8.24 4.90
N VAL A 132 -8.02 7.06 4.51
CA VAL A 132 -8.46 6.80 3.15
C VAL A 132 -9.66 7.65 2.79
N ARG A 133 -10.66 7.73 3.69
CA ARG A 133 -11.85 8.57 3.49
C ARG A 133 -11.45 10.03 3.26
N GLU A 134 -10.59 10.57 4.11
CA GLU A 134 -10.12 11.96 3.97
C GLU A 134 -9.43 12.20 2.63
N ALA A 135 -8.58 11.28 2.20
CA ALA A 135 -7.89 11.39 0.92
C ALA A 135 -8.86 11.37 -0.26
N VAL A 136 -9.86 10.50 -0.22
CA VAL A 136 -10.89 10.38 -1.26
C VAL A 136 -11.74 11.66 -1.32
N GLU A 137 -12.23 12.10 -0.17
CA GLU A 137 -13.16 13.23 -0.08
C GLU A 137 -12.48 14.58 -0.30
N SER A 138 -11.18 14.68 -0.06
CA SER A 138 -10.43 15.93 -0.23
C SER A 138 -10.47 16.48 -1.65
N ARG A 139 -10.76 15.65 -2.64
CA ARG A 139 -10.89 16.06 -4.05
C ARG A 139 -12.30 15.87 -4.60
N GLY A 140 -13.30 15.84 -3.72
CA GLY A 140 -14.70 15.78 -4.13
C GLY A 140 -15.19 14.41 -4.54
N CYS A 141 -14.42 13.34 -4.34
CA CYS A 141 -14.87 11.99 -4.62
C CYS A 141 -15.68 11.41 -3.45
N THR A 142 -16.54 10.45 -3.74
CA THR A 142 -17.34 9.78 -2.71
C THR A 142 -16.60 8.54 -2.24
N TYR A 143 -16.43 8.42 -0.92
CA TYR A 143 -15.76 7.27 -0.33
C TYR A 143 -16.67 6.02 -0.37
N THR A 144 -16.09 4.92 -0.82
CA THR A 144 -16.71 3.60 -0.78
C THR A 144 -15.76 2.68 -0.03
N PRO A 145 -16.22 1.99 1.03
CA PRO A 145 -15.35 1.08 1.77
C PRO A 145 -14.73 -0.02 0.90
N LEU A 146 -13.56 -0.47 1.29
CA LEU A 146 -12.93 -1.61 0.63
C LEU A 146 -13.86 -2.82 0.69
N PRO A 147 -14.04 -3.56 -0.42
CA PRO A 147 -14.86 -4.75 -0.40
C PRO A 147 -14.41 -5.72 0.69
N PRO A 148 -15.33 -6.39 1.40
CA PRO A 148 -14.97 -7.31 2.47
C PRO A 148 -14.11 -8.46 1.95
N GLU A 149 -13.23 -8.96 2.81
CA GLU A 149 -12.45 -10.16 2.52
C GLU A 149 -13.37 -11.37 2.45
N ARG A 150 -13.02 -12.29 1.57
CA ARG A 150 -13.74 -13.54 1.42
C ARG A 150 -13.34 -14.56 2.43
#